data_b3e3e9b7de78653290796e88cb8c2a4c
#
_entry.id   b3e3e9b7de78653290796e88cb8c2a4c
#
_cell.length_a   1.000
_cell.length_b   1.000
_cell.length_c   1.000
_cell.angle_alpha   90.00
_cell.angle_beta   90.00
_cell.angle_gamma   90.00
#
_symmetry.space_group_name_H-M   'P 1'
#
loop_
_entity.id
_entity.type
_entity.pdbx_description
1 polymer ?
#
loop_
_entity_poly.entity_id
_entity_poly.type
_entity_poly.pdbx_seq_one_letter_code
_entity_poly.pdbx_strand_id
1 'polypeptide(L)'
;MPSKVIIIDYGSQVTQLIARRVREAGVYSEIHSCITTAAQVAAMKPSAVILSGGPASVGEADAPVLDPGFLELGVPVLGICYGMQLLAQNLGGQLAQSLTREYGPSDLTLTAPCALWEGIESTSRVWMSHGDKVLAPPPGFTVTGRTPTLDVAAMADEARKIYAVQFHPEVHHSVDGERMLRNFLFKVAGIKPDWTMSSFVERVVAEMAEQVGDRHVVCALSGGIDSTVVAVLLNKAIGKRLHCIFVDNGLLRLGEGDEVVSYLREHFDLNLDFVQAQERFLSKLAGVDDPEKKRKIIGHTFIEIFDEESKKLPRVDFLAQGTLYPDVIESISHKGPSAVIKSHHNVGGLPDTMKLKLIEPLRELFKDEVRKVAAELGMPDSIVWRHPFPGPGLAIRVLGEITEERLQILRLADRIVQQELRESGWYRKVWQGFAVLLPLKTVGVMGDGRTYEHVIALRVVDSVDAMTADWARLPAELIERMSSRIINEVKGVNRVVYDVSSKPPSTIEWE
;
A
#
# COMPACT_ATOMS: atom_id res chain seq x y z
N MET A 1 1.41 -1.85 26.19
CA MET A 1 1.72 -1.96 24.76
C MET A 1 0.78 -3.02 24.17
N PRO A 2 0.27 -2.85 22.96
CA PRO A 2 -0.56 -3.88 22.34
C PRO A 2 0.21 -5.18 22.15
N SER A 3 -0.52 -6.28 22.06
CA SER A 3 0.05 -7.59 21.75
C SER A 3 0.72 -7.54 20.38
N LYS A 4 1.94 -8.05 20.24
CA LYS A 4 2.76 -7.93 19.02
C LYS A 4 3.10 -9.30 18.43
N VAL A 5 2.86 -9.49 17.14
CA VAL A 5 3.32 -10.63 16.36
C VAL A 5 4.50 -10.20 15.49
N ILE A 6 5.62 -10.89 15.60
CA ILE A 6 6.77 -10.67 14.74
C ILE A 6 6.74 -11.68 13.59
N ILE A 7 6.89 -11.17 12.37
CA ILE A 7 6.93 -11.96 11.14
C ILE A 7 8.36 -11.88 10.61
N ILE A 8 9.02 -13.01 10.50
CA ILE A 8 10.36 -13.10 9.90
C ILE A 8 10.20 -13.36 8.41
N ASP A 9 10.72 -12.44 7.60
CA ASP A 9 10.60 -12.48 6.14
C ASP A 9 11.79 -13.18 5.50
N TYR A 10 11.54 -14.33 4.91
CA TYR A 10 12.50 -15.10 4.13
C TYR A 10 12.46 -14.81 2.62
N GLY A 11 11.84 -13.69 2.23
CA GLY A 11 11.81 -13.20 0.85
C GLY A 11 10.56 -13.64 0.07
N SER A 12 9.48 -14.01 0.74
CA SER A 12 8.22 -14.30 0.08
C SER A 12 7.58 -13.04 -0.48
N GLN A 13 7.04 -13.12 -1.69
CA GLN A 13 6.25 -12.05 -2.30
C GLN A 13 4.95 -11.76 -1.52
N VAL A 14 4.50 -12.69 -0.69
CA VAL A 14 3.24 -12.60 0.06
C VAL A 14 3.42 -12.37 1.56
N THR A 15 4.64 -12.09 2.05
CA THR A 15 4.88 -11.82 3.48
C THR A 15 4.03 -10.67 4.00
N GLN A 16 3.83 -9.62 3.20
CA GLN A 16 2.98 -8.48 3.57
C GLN A 16 1.52 -8.90 3.79
N LEU A 17 1.03 -9.94 3.08
CA LEU A 17 -0.32 -10.46 3.30
C LEU A 17 -0.44 -11.13 4.67
N ILE A 18 0.59 -11.81 5.15
CA ILE A 18 0.60 -12.38 6.52
C ILE A 18 0.37 -11.24 7.53
N ALA A 19 1.14 -10.16 7.43
CA ALA A 19 1.02 -9.00 8.32
C ALA A 19 -0.38 -8.37 8.24
N ARG A 20 -0.93 -8.23 7.05
CA ARG A 20 -2.29 -7.68 6.85
C ARG A 20 -3.36 -8.57 7.48
N ARG A 21 -3.29 -9.90 7.29
CA ARG A 21 -4.24 -10.85 7.90
C ARG A 21 -4.19 -10.81 9.43
N VAL A 22 -3.00 -10.73 10.02
CA VAL A 22 -2.83 -10.57 11.47
C VAL A 22 -3.48 -9.26 11.94
N ARG A 23 -3.32 -8.15 11.23
CA ARG A 23 -3.91 -6.85 11.57
C ARG A 23 -5.41 -6.79 11.33
N GLU A 24 -5.91 -7.42 10.29
CA GLU A 24 -7.34 -7.61 10.05
C GLU A 24 -8.02 -8.39 11.18
N ALA A 25 -7.28 -9.29 11.83
CA ALA A 25 -7.73 -9.97 13.04
C ALA A 25 -7.66 -9.09 14.31
N GLY A 26 -7.24 -7.83 14.22
CA GLY A 26 -7.13 -6.91 15.34
C GLY A 26 -5.87 -7.10 16.20
N VAL A 27 -4.79 -7.64 15.63
CA VAL A 27 -3.51 -7.86 16.30
C VAL A 27 -2.40 -7.09 15.58
N TYR A 28 -1.57 -6.37 16.33
CA TYR A 28 -0.44 -5.65 15.74
C TYR A 28 0.66 -6.60 15.26
N SER A 29 1.23 -6.33 14.08
CA SER A 29 2.30 -7.14 13.49
C SER A 29 3.42 -6.28 12.90
N GLU A 30 4.65 -6.78 12.98
CA GLU A 30 5.83 -6.19 12.35
C GLU A 30 6.55 -7.24 11.51
N ILE A 31 7.05 -6.83 10.33
CA ILE A 31 7.88 -7.66 9.46
C ILE A 31 9.34 -7.30 9.70
N HIS A 32 10.16 -8.31 9.92
CA HIS A 32 11.60 -8.20 10.10
C HIS A 32 12.32 -9.14 9.14
N SER A 33 13.50 -8.72 8.67
CA SER A 33 14.34 -9.50 7.77
C SER A 33 14.82 -10.81 8.43
N CYS A 34 15.05 -11.84 7.62
CA CYS A 34 15.62 -13.13 8.04
C CYS A 34 17.00 -13.05 8.73
N ILE A 35 17.70 -11.91 8.60
CA ILE A 35 18.97 -11.65 9.32
C ILE A 35 18.75 -11.14 10.76
N THR A 36 17.51 -10.84 11.15
CA THR A 36 17.18 -10.41 12.52
C THR A 36 17.36 -11.57 13.48
N THR A 37 18.17 -11.38 14.51
CA THR A 37 18.48 -12.44 15.48
C THR A 37 17.36 -12.66 16.49
N ALA A 38 17.31 -13.86 17.06
CA ALA A 38 16.37 -14.18 18.14
C ALA A 38 16.51 -13.24 19.35
N ALA A 39 17.73 -12.81 19.68
CA ALA A 39 17.97 -11.84 20.75
C ALA A 39 17.33 -10.47 20.46
N GLN A 40 17.39 -9.99 19.21
CA GLN A 40 16.72 -8.76 18.81
C GLN A 40 15.20 -8.91 18.90
N VAL A 41 14.65 -10.04 18.44
CA VAL A 41 13.21 -10.32 18.54
C VAL A 41 12.76 -10.46 20.00
N ALA A 42 13.55 -11.10 20.86
CA ALA A 42 13.28 -11.17 22.31
C ALA A 42 13.14 -9.78 22.94
N ALA A 43 14.02 -8.84 22.56
CA ALA A 43 13.97 -7.46 23.03
C ALA A 43 12.67 -6.72 22.64
N MET A 44 12.03 -7.13 21.56
CA MET A 44 10.74 -6.60 21.10
C MET A 44 9.55 -7.16 21.88
N LYS A 45 9.75 -8.19 22.70
CA LYS A 45 8.73 -8.86 23.53
C LYS A 45 7.53 -9.35 22.73
N PRO A 46 7.73 -10.22 21.71
CA PRO A 46 6.66 -10.72 20.88
C PRO A 46 5.69 -11.61 21.68
N SER A 47 4.43 -11.60 21.30
CA SER A 47 3.42 -12.56 21.78
C SER A 47 3.39 -13.85 20.97
N ALA A 48 3.86 -13.79 19.72
CA ALA A 48 4.05 -14.93 18.81
C ALA A 48 5.01 -14.56 17.69
N VAL A 49 5.57 -15.57 17.02
CA VAL A 49 6.43 -15.41 15.84
C VAL A 49 5.83 -16.18 14.68
N ILE A 50 5.85 -15.59 13.48
CA ILE A 50 5.50 -16.27 12.21
C ILE A 50 6.73 -16.26 11.32
N LEU A 51 7.11 -17.43 10.82
CA LEU A 51 8.18 -17.62 9.83
C LEU A 51 7.53 -17.69 8.46
N SER A 52 7.84 -16.75 7.57
CA SER A 52 7.19 -16.65 6.25
C SER A 52 7.67 -17.74 5.27
N GLY A 53 7.05 -17.76 4.10
CA GLY A 53 7.57 -18.45 2.93
C GLY A 53 8.84 -17.78 2.39
N GLY A 54 9.44 -18.38 1.38
CA GLY A 54 10.62 -17.85 0.69
C GLY A 54 10.84 -18.55 -0.66
N PRO A 55 11.59 -17.94 -1.58
CA PRO A 55 11.87 -18.48 -2.91
C PRO A 55 13.02 -19.51 -2.91
N ALA A 56 13.83 -19.56 -1.86
CA ALA A 56 15.00 -20.40 -1.77
C ALA A 56 14.64 -21.87 -1.45
N SER A 57 15.55 -22.78 -1.78
CA SER A 57 15.53 -24.17 -1.29
C SER A 57 16.39 -24.27 -0.03
N VAL A 58 15.89 -24.94 1.00
CA VAL A 58 16.58 -25.08 2.30
C VAL A 58 17.97 -25.76 2.18
N GLY A 59 18.19 -26.53 1.11
CA GLY A 59 19.48 -27.20 0.83
C GLY A 59 20.51 -26.34 0.07
N GLU A 60 20.18 -25.13 -0.34
CA GLU A 60 21.10 -24.26 -1.08
C GLU A 60 22.10 -23.56 -0.14
N ALA A 61 23.34 -23.36 -0.62
CA ALA A 61 24.43 -22.81 0.20
C ALA A 61 24.15 -21.40 0.73
N ASP A 62 23.44 -20.57 -0.06
CA ASP A 62 23.13 -19.19 0.27
C ASP A 62 21.69 -19.00 0.78
N ALA A 63 20.99 -20.10 1.08
CA ALA A 63 19.61 -20.07 1.57
C ALA A 63 19.55 -19.42 2.96
N PRO A 64 18.54 -18.58 3.24
CA PRO A 64 18.32 -18.03 4.56
C PRO A 64 18.11 -19.14 5.59
N VAL A 65 18.75 -19.01 6.75
CA VAL A 65 18.69 -20.01 7.83
C VAL A 65 17.83 -19.49 8.99
N LEU A 66 17.29 -20.41 9.77
CA LEU A 66 16.61 -20.10 11.02
C LEU A 66 17.65 -19.90 12.14
N ASP A 67 17.60 -18.79 12.86
CA ASP A 67 18.29 -18.66 14.16
C ASP A 67 17.61 -19.61 15.18
N PRO A 68 18.27 -20.64 15.67
CA PRO A 68 17.66 -21.60 16.60
C PRO A 68 17.08 -20.95 17.86
N GLY A 69 17.60 -19.80 18.28
CA GLY A 69 17.10 -19.06 19.41
C GLY A 69 15.63 -18.64 19.29
N PHE A 70 15.04 -18.62 18.09
CA PHE A 70 13.61 -18.39 17.94
C PHE A 70 12.76 -19.45 18.63
N LEU A 71 13.25 -20.69 18.69
CA LEU A 71 12.57 -21.81 19.33
C LEU A 71 12.71 -21.79 20.86
N GLU A 72 13.64 -20.98 21.37
CA GLU A 72 13.92 -20.79 22.79
C GLU A 72 13.21 -19.56 23.39
N LEU A 73 12.54 -18.76 22.55
CA LEU A 73 11.83 -17.55 23.00
C LEU A 73 10.64 -17.84 23.94
N GLY A 74 10.17 -19.09 23.98
CA GLY A 74 9.02 -19.50 24.81
C GLY A 74 7.68 -18.93 24.33
N VAL A 75 7.61 -18.45 23.10
CA VAL A 75 6.39 -17.94 22.48
C VAL A 75 5.93 -18.88 21.36
N PRO A 76 4.62 -18.90 21.02
CA PRO A 76 4.11 -19.67 19.90
C PRO A 76 4.77 -19.33 18.57
N VAL A 77 5.06 -20.34 17.75
CA VAL A 77 5.69 -20.21 16.43
C VAL A 77 4.82 -20.86 15.35
N LEU A 78 4.60 -20.16 14.24
CA LEU A 78 3.96 -20.68 13.03
C LEU A 78 4.93 -20.60 11.86
N GLY A 79 5.29 -21.74 11.25
CA GLY A 79 6.06 -21.80 10.00
C GLY A 79 5.14 -21.95 8.79
N ILE A 80 5.28 -21.08 7.79
CA ILE A 80 4.53 -21.11 6.55
C ILE A 80 5.47 -21.43 5.39
N CYS A 81 5.19 -22.47 4.60
CA CYS A 81 5.94 -22.89 3.42
C CYS A 81 7.44 -23.05 3.73
N TYR A 82 8.30 -22.13 3.32
CA TYR A 82 9.73 -22.16 3.65
C TYR A 82 9.97 -22.17 5.17
N GLY A 83 9.18 -21.41 5.94
CA GLY A 83 9.23 -21.43 7.41
C GLY A 83 8.95 -22.83 8.00
N MET A 84 8.04 -23.61 7.41
CA MET A 84 7.82 -25.01 7.81
C MET A 84 9.06 -25.86 7.53
N GLN A 85 9.68 -25.68 6.37
CA GLN A 85 10.87 -26.44 5.98
C GLN A 85 12.05 -26.13 6.90
N LEU A 86 12.25 -24.86 7.27
CA LEU A 86 13.25 -24.44 8.24
C LEU A 86 13.02 -25.07 9.62
N LEU A 87 11.77 -25.11 10.10
CA LEU A 87 11.43 -25.79 11.36
C LEU A 87 11.72 -27.29 11.28
N ALA A 88 11.34 -27.94 10.17
CA ALA A 88 11.62 -29.34 9.96
C ALA A 88 13.15 -29.64 9.99
N GLN A 89 13.94 -28.87 9.25
CA GLN A 89 15.38 -29.00 9.20
C GLN A 89 16.05 -28.85 10.59
N ASN A 90 15.71 -27.76 11.28
CA ASN A 90 16.36 -27.43 12.56
C ASN A 90 15.98 -28.35 13.71
N LEU A 91 14.84 -29.03 13.61
CA LEU A 91 14.32 -29.91 14.65
C LEU A 91 14.53 -31.39 14.33
N GLY A 92 15.23 -31.74 13.25
CA GLY A 92 15.59 -33.12 12.90
C GLY A 92 14.54 -33.86 12.07
N GLY A 93 13.67 -33.16 11.37
CA GLY A 93 12.80 -33.70 10.33
C GLY A 93 13.57 -34.05 9.04
N GLN A 94 12.90 -34.69 8.11
CA GLN A 94 13.48 -35.07 6.82
C GLN A 94 12.87 -34.23 5.69
N LEU A 95 13.73 -33.66 4.85
CA LEU A 95 13.38 -32.87 3.69
C LEU A 95 13.82 -33.55 2.40
N ALA A 96 13.10 -33.30 1.32
CA ALA A 96 13.54 -33.66 -0.02
C ALA A 96 13.24 -32.53 -1.00
N GLN A 97 14.17 -32.33 -1.94
CA GLN A 97 13.85 -31.56 -3.14
C GLN A 97 12.86 -32.36 -3.97
N SER A 98 11.77 -31.73 -4.34
CA SER A 98 10.80 -32.36 -5.23
C SER A 98 11.25 -32.19 -6.68
N LEU A 99 11.22 -33.27 -7.45
CA LEU A 99 11.42 -33.22 -8.90
C LEU A 99 10.28 -32.48 -9.61
N THR A 100 9.13 -32.38 -8.96
CA THR A 100 7.94 -31.68 -9.45
C THR A 100 7.57 -30.57 -8.46
N ARG A 101 7.50 -29.34 -8.95
CA ARG A 101 7.01 -28.20 -8.16
C ARG A 101 5.50 -28.28 -8.03
N GLU A 102 4.96 -27.81 -6.91
CA GLU A 102 3.52 -27.78 -6.67
C GLU A 102 3.05 -26.31 -6.55
N TYR A 103 2.23 -25.88 -7.52
CA TYR A 103 1.65 -24.55 -7.58
C TYR A 103 0.15 -24.64 -7.83
N GLY A 104 -0.63 -23.86 -7.09
CA GLY A 104 -2.07 -23.76 -7.29
C GLY A 104 -2.90 -24.40 -6.17
N PRO A 105 -4.20 -24.62 -6.42
CA PRO A 105 -5.11 -25.16 -5.42
C PRO A 105 -4.84 -26.65 -5.15
N SER A 106 -4.91 -27.04 -3.88
CA SER A 106 -4.85 -28.44 -3.44
C SER A 106 -5.86 -28.67 -2.32
N ASP A 107 -6.37 -29.90 -2.18
CA ASP A 107 -7.34 -30.22 -1.15
C ASP A 107 -6.59 -30.79 0.07
N LEU A 108 -6.58 -30.04 1.17
CA LEU A 108 -6.03 -30.41 2.46
C LEU A 108 -7.02 -31.36 3.17
N THR A 109 -6.56 -32.51 3.61
CA THR A 109 -7.29 -33.44 4.49
C THR A 109 -6.66 -33.40 5.87
N LEU A 110 -7.46 -33.11 6.90
CA LEU A 110 -7.02 -33.10 8.30
C LEU A 110 -6.84 -34.54 8.79
N THR A 111 -5.68 -34.84 9.41
CA THR A 111 -5.31 -36.18 9.84
C THR A 111 -5.28 -36.36 11.35
N ALA A 112 -5.12 -35.24 12.08
CA ALA A 112 -5.16 -35.23 13.53
C ALA A 112 -5.73 -33.87 14.03
N PRO A 113 -6.45 -33.86 15.14
CA PRO A 113 -6.92 -32.61 15.73
C PRO A 113 -5.75 -31.79 16.28
N CYS A 114 -5.82 -30.49 16.12
CA CYS A 114 -4.96 -29.52 16.78
C CYS A 114 -5.67 -28.17 16.88
N ALA A 115 -5.14 -27.26 17.70
CA ALA A 115 -5.75 -25.94 17.92
C ALA A 115 -5.88 -25.12 16.62
N LEU A 116 -5.03 -25.33 15.65
CA LEU A 116 -5.07 -24.62 14.37
C LEU A 116 -6.34 -24.93 13.56
N TRP A 117 -6.89 -26.13 13.71
CA TRP A 117 -8.05 -26.62 12.95
C TRP A 117 -9.42 -26.39 13.61
N GLU A 118 -9.47 -25.69 14.74
CA GLU A 118 -10.74 -25.46 15.43
C GLU A 118 -11.78 -24.79 14.53
N GLY A 119 -12.91 -25.45 14.31
CA GLY A 119 -14.01 -24.98 13.46
C GLY A 119 -13.73 -25.06 11.94
N ILE A 120 -12.72 -25.82 11.52
CA ILE A 120 -12.45 -26.15 10.12
C ILE A 120 -12.94 -27.57 9.85
N GLU A 121 -13.56 -27.77 8.70
CA GLU A 121 -14.04 -29.09 8.27
C GLU A 121 -12.86 -30.05 8.00
N SER A 122 -13.15 -31.35 7.92
CA SER A 122 -12.14 -32.38 7.69
C SER A 122 -11.34 -32.21 6.38
N THR A 123 -11.87 -31.42 5.46
CA THR A 123 -11.21 -31.05 4.19
C THR A 123 -11.35 -29.56 3.94
N SER A 124 -10.29 -28.93 3.43
CA SER A 124 -10.27 -27.52 3.04
C SER A 124 -9.41 -27.30 1.83
N ARG A 125 -9.79 -26.37 0.95
CA ARG A 125 -8.96 -25.99 -0.20
C ARG A 125 -7.90 -24.98 0.21
N VAL A 126 -6.65 -25.29 -0.13
CA VAL A 126 -5.47 -24.48 0.20
C VAL A 126 -4.66 -24.16 -1.06
N TRP A 127 -3.79 -23.15 -0.98
CA TRP A 127 -2.93 -22.72 -2.08
C TRP A 127 -1.50 -23.16 -1.84
N MET A 128 -0.96 -23.94 -2.77
CA MET A 128 0.43 -24.42 -2.76
C MET A 128 1.33 -23.52 -3.61
N SER A 129 2.59 -23.35 -3.19
CA SER A 129 3.63 -22.63 -3.93
C SER A 129 5.00 -23.05 -3.42
N HIS A 130 5.46 -24.26 -3.75
CA HIS A 130 6.73 -24.77 -3.25
C HIS A 130 7.41 -25.78 -4.20
N GLY A 131 8.74 -25.93 -4.03
CA GLY A 131 9.55 -26.94 -4.70
C GLY A 131 10.03 -28.04 -3.76
N ASP A 132 10.35 -27.69 -2.50
CA ASP A 132 10.81 -28.65 -1.49
C ASP A 132 9.64 -29.11 -0.62
N LYS A 133 9.77 -30.32 -0.04
CA LYS A 133 8.76 -30.92 0.82
C LYS A 133 9.34 -31.57 2.06
N VAL A 134 8.56 -31.57 3.13
CA VAL A 134 8.85 -32.35 4.34
C VAL A 134 8.40 -33.80 4.11
N LEU A 135 9.32 -34.76 4.22
CA LEU A 135 9.05 -36.21 4.09
C LEU A 135 8.64 -36.83 5.42
N ALA A 136 9.32 -36.43 6.49
CA ALA A 136 9.01 -36.89 7.83
C ALA A 136 9.05 -35.70 8.81
N PRO A 137 8.08 -35.58 9.72
CA PRO A 137 8.06 -34.53 10.72
C PRO A 137 9.23 -34.71 11.72
N PRO A 138 9.66 -33.65 12.39
CA PRO A 138 10.62 -33.73 13.48
C PRO A 138 10.09 -34.57 14.65
N PRO A 139 10.99 -35.11 15.52
CA PRO A 139 10.59 -35.75 16.76
C PRO A 139 9.69 -34.87 17.62
N GLY A 140 8.59 -35.43 18.11
CA GLY A 140 7.58 -34.72 18.92
C GLY A 140 6.48 -34.03 18.11
N PHE A 141 6.61 -33.93 16.78
CA PHE A 141 5.55 -33.40 15.94
C PHE A 141 4.57 -34.48 15.50
N THR A 142 3.29 -34.10 15.46
CA THR A 142 2.22 -34.88 14.86
C THR A 142 1.88 -34.30 13.48
N VAL A 143 1.73 -35.17 12.47
CA VAL A 143 1.19 -34.76 11.16
C VAL A 143 -0.30 -34.46 11.33
N THR A 144 -0.69 -33.22 11.08
CA THR A 144 -2.07 -32.73 11.31
C THR A 144 -2.83 -32.51 10.01
N GLY A 145 -2.15 -32.55 8.86
CA GLY A 145 -2.79 -32.40 7.56
C GLY A 145 -1.93 -32.99 6.44
N ARG A 146 -2.60 -33.49 5.39
CA ARG A 146 -2.00 -34.01 4.17
C ARG A 146 -2.76 -33.54 2.93
N THR A 147 -2.10 -33.60 1.78
CA THR A 147 -2.76 -33.41 0.48
C THR A 147 -2.56 -34.68 -0.37
N PRO A 148 -3.18 -34.76 -1.56
CA PRO A 148 -2.93 -35.91 -2.47
C PRO A 148 -1.46 -36.10 -2.86
N THR A 149 -0.63 -35.06 -2.75
CA THR A 149 0.77 -35.01 -3.18
C THR A 149 1.76 -34.94 -2.01
N LEU A 150 1.29 -34.57 -0.80
CA LEU A 150 2.10 -34.42 0.40
C LEU A 150 1.55 -35.21 1.58
N ASP A 151 2.35 -36.12 2.10
CA ASP A 151 2.01 -36.82 3.34
C ASP A 151 2.14 -35.94 4.58
N VAL A 152 2.96 -34.89 4.52
CA VAL A 152 3.15 -33.89 5.58
C VAL A 152 2.89 -32.49 5.01
N ALA A 153 1.63 -32.12 4.89
CA ALA A 153 1.21 -30.78 4.46
C ALA A 153 1.03 -29.82 5.65
N ALA A 154 0.83 -30.36 6.84
CA ALA A 154 0.78 -29.62 8.10
C ALA A 154 1.25 -30.51 9.25
N MET A 155 1.93 -29.90 10.23
CA MET A 155 2.41 -30.57 11.42
C MET A 155 2.37 -29.64 12.64
N ALA A 156 2.24 -30.21 13.83
CA ALA A 156 2.21 -29.45 15.08
C ALA A 156 2.91 -30.18 16.22
N ASP A 157 3.57 -29.40 17.08
CA ASP A 157 3.96 -29.77 18.43
C ASP A 157 3.16 -28.90 19.40
N GLU A 158 2.06 -29.45 19.89
CA GLU A 158 1.11 -28.76 20.78
C GLU A 158 1.79 -28.36 22.11
N ALA A 159 2.71 -29.20 22.62
CA ALA A 159 3.38 -28.96 23.90
C ALA A 159 4.28 -27.71 23.83
N ARG A 160 5.02 -27.54 22.72
CA ARG A 160 5.90 -26.39 22.49
C ARG A 160 5.18 -25.23 21.79
N LYS A 161 3.91 -25.41 21.39
CA LYS A 161 3.13 -24.45 20.60
C LYS A 161 3.82 -24.08 19.28
N ILE A 162 4.38 -25.07 18.59
CA ILE A 162 5.02 -24.89 17.27
C ILE A 162 4.15 -25.56 16.23
N TYR A 163 3.71 -24.78 15.26
CA TYR A 163 2.84 -25.20 14.17
C TYR A 163 3.49 -24.89 12.84
N ALA A 164 3.24 -25.72 11.84
CA ALA A 164 3.79 -25.50 10.52
C ALA A 164 2.85 -26.00 9.42
N VAL A 165 2.75 -25.23 8.33
CA VAL A 165 1.94 -25.55 7.16
C VAL A 165 2.75 -25.32 5.89
N GLN A 166 2.63 -26.23 4.90
CA GLN A 166 3.34 -26.13 3.63
C GLN A 166 2.66 -25.15 2.66
N PHE A 167 1.38 -24.93 2.80
CA PHE A 167 0.58 -24.04 1.99
C PHE A 167 0.57 -22.61 2.57
N HIS A 168 -0.03 -21.69 1.82
CA HIS A 168 -0.15 -20.28 2.17
C HIS A 168 -1.55 -19.93 2.71
N PRO A 169 -1.75 -19.90 4.04
CA PRO A 169 -3.04 -19.52 4.63
C PRO A 169 -3.39 -18.06 4.46
N GLU A 170 -2.40 -17.19 4.21
CA GLU A 170 -2.56 -15.75 4.06
C GLU A 170 -3.21 -15.33 2.75
N VAL A 171 -3.15 -16.18 1.70
CA VAL A 171 -3.69 -15.84 0.40
C VAL A 171 -5.19 -16.14 0.31
N HIS A 172 -5.91 -15.33 -0.44
CA HIS A 172 -7.36 -15.44 -0.62
C HIS A 172 -7.83 -16.82 -1.15
N HIS A 173 -6.96 -17.54 -1.89
CA HIS A 173 -7.29 -18.84 -2.47
C HIS A 173 -7.30 -19.99 -1.44
N SER A 174 -6.78 -19.78 -0.24
CA SER A 174 -6.90 -20.70 0.90
C SER A 174 -8.19 -20.40 1.64
N VAL A 175 -9.22 -21.24 1.43
CA VAL A 175 -10.61 -20.97 1.85
C VAL A 175 -10.72 -20.69 3.35
N ASP A 176 -10.13 -21.52 4.19
CA ASP A 176 -10.15 -21.36 5.66
C ASP A 176 -8.87 -20.70 6.20
N GLY A 177 -8.03 -20.12 5.33
CA GLY A 177 -6.75 -19.55 5.71
C GLY A 177 -6.84 -18.45 6.77
N GLU A 178 -7.83 -17.58 6.69
CA GLU A 178 -8.10 -16.56 7.72
C GLU A 178 -8.43 -17.22 9.06
N ARG A 179 -9.26 -18.26 9.07
CA ARG A 179 -9.63 -18.98 10.30
C ARG A 179 -8.42 -19.65 10.93
N MET A 180 -7.55 -20.27 10.13
CA MET A 180 -6.29 -20.88 10.60
C MET A 180 -5.40 -19.84 11.30
N LEU A 181 -5.19 -18.69 10.68
CA LEU A 181 -4.41 -17.60 11.27
C LEU A 181 -5.05 -17.06 12.55
N ARG A 182 -6.38 -16.88 12.58
CA ARG A 182 -7.12 -16.47 13.79
C ARG A 182 -6.98 -17.51 14.91
N ASN A 183 -7.05 -18.80 14.60
CA ASN A 183 -6.83 -19.87 15.58
C ASN A 183 -5.41 -19.83 16.14
N PHE A 184 -4.41 -19.63 15.31
CA PHE A 184 -3.04 -19.44 15.78
C PHE A 184 -2.93 -18.24 16.74
N LEU A 185 -3.50 -17.08 16.38
CA LEU A 185 -3.42 -15.88 17.21
C LEU A 185 -4.19 -16.02 18.53
N PHE A 186 -5.42 -16.54 18.50
CA PHE A 186 -6.33 -16.46 19.65
C PHE A 186 -6.34 -17.73 20.49
N LYS A 187 -6.22 -18.91 19.86
CA LYS A 187 -6.30 -20.20 20.56
C LYS A 187 -4.92 -20.68 20.99
N VAL A 188 -3.93 -20.61 20.10
CA VAL A 188 -2.57 -21.04 20.37
C VAL A 188 -1.79 -20.00 21.16
N ALA A 189 -1.76 -18.75 20.67
CA ALA A 189 -0.99 -17.68 21.28
C ALA A 189 -1.75 -16.95 22.41
N GLY A 190 -3.07 -17.11 22.50
CA GLY A 190 -3.89 -16.47 23.54
C GLY A 190 -3.93 -14.95 23.46
N ILE A 191 -3.62 -14.39 22.28
CA ILE A 191 -3.59 -12.95 22.04
C ILE A 191 -5.02 -12.41 22.07
N LYS A 192 -5.20 -11.20 22.63
CA LYS A 192 -6.46 -10.47 22.53
C LYS A 192 -6.40 -9.47 21.39
N PRO A 193 -7.50 -9.26 20.63
CA PRO A 193 -7.52 -8.25 19.56
C PRO A 193 -7.59 -6.85 20.18
N ASP A 194 -6.43 -6.22 20.33
CA ASP A 194 -6.26 -4.90 20.95
C ASP A 194 -5.71 -3.83 19.96
N TRP A 195 -5.46 -4.22 18.71
CA TRP A 195 -5.11 -3.32 17.63
C TRP A 195 -6.35 -2.71 17.00
N THR A 196 -6.73 -1.52 17.46
CA THR A 196 -7.85 -0.73 16.93
C THR A 196 -7.36 0.64 16.46
N MET A 197 -8.08 1.24 15.51
CA MET A 197 -7.68 2.56 15.00
C MET A 197 -7.83 3.65 16.06
N SER A 198 -8.81 3.54 16.96
CA SER A 198 -8.95 4.46 18.09
C SER A 198 -7.73 4.41 19.03
N SER A 199 -7.32 3.20 19.45
CA SER A 199 -6.13 3.04 20.30
C SER A 199 -4.84 3.49 19.59
N PHE A 200 -4.75 3.30 18.27
CA PHE A 200 -3.65 3.82 17.46
C PHE A 200 -3.62 5.35 17.48
N VAL A 201 -4.76 6.01 17.23
CA VAL A 201 -4.86 7.48 17.22
C VAL A 201 -4.44 8.06 18.57
N GLU A 202 -4.99 7.53 19.66
CA GLU A 202 -4.65 7.99 21.02
C GLU A 202 -3.13 7.87 21.32
N ARG A 203 -2.55 6.71 20.99
CA ARG A 203 -1.12 6.45 21.19
C ARG A 203 -0.26 7.39 20.35
N VAL A 204 -0.50 7.47 19.04
CA VAL A 204 0.30 8.28 18.13
C VAL A 204 0.20 9.77 18.46
N VAL A 205 -0.97 10.28 18.83
CA VAL A 205 -1.14 11.67 19.26
C VAL A 205 -0.27 11.95 20.50
N ALA A 206 -0.26 11.05 21.49
CA ALA A 206 0.56 11.21 22.70
C ALA A 206 2.08 11.15 22.37
N GLU A 207 2.52 10.17 21.57
CA GLU A 207 3.91 10.02 21.13
C GLU A 207 4.41 11.24 20.34
N MET A 208 3.57 11.76 19.41
CA MET A 208 3.92 12.95 18.63
C MET A 208 4.01 14.21 19.52
N ALA A 209 3.10 14.36 20.50
CA ALA A 209 3.14 15.46 21.44
C ALA A 209 4.42 15.44 22.28
N GLU A 210 4.84 14.27 22.75
CA GLU A 210 6.09 14.08 23.50
C GLU A 210 7.32 14.34 22.62
N GLN A 211 7.37 13.76 21.41
CA GLN A 211 8.49 13.88 20.49
C GLN A 211 8.72 15.34 20.06
N VAL A 212 7.65 16.06 19.77
CA VAL A 212 7.71 17.47 19.33
C VAL A 212 7.98 18.41 20.49
N GLY A 213 7.38 18.19 21.65
CA GLY A 213 7.46 19.08 22.79
C GLY A 213 6.89 20.46 22.45
N ASP A 214 7.66 21.52 22.68
CA ASP A 214 7.32 22.93 22.40
C ASP A 214 7.75 23.42 20.98
N ARG A 215 8.34 22.52 20.18
CA ARG A 215 8.89 22.84 18.85
C ARG A 215 7.80 22.88 17.77
N HIS A 216 8.18 23.34 16.59
CA HIS A 216 7.30 23.47 15.43
C HIS A 216 7.55 22.39 14.38
N VAL A 217 6.49 22.00 13.69
CA VAL A 217 6.47 21.01 12.62
C VAL A 217 5.94 21.66 11.33
N VAL A 218 6.58 21.42 10.21
CA VAL A 218 6.04 21.76 8.89
C VAL A 218 5.54 20.50 8.18
N CYS A 219 4.42 20.61 7.50
CA CYS A 219 3.78 19.52 6.74
C CYS A 219 3.41 20.00 5.35
N ALA A 220 3.94 19.33 4.32
CA ALA A 220 3.48 19.54 2.95
C ALA A 220 2.19 18.75 2.72
N LEU A 221 1.13 19.46 2.34
CA LEU A 221 -0.15 18.84 1.97
C LEU A 221 -0.22 18.66 0.46
N SER A 222 -0.45 17.41 0.03
CA SER A 222 -0.66 17.07 -1.38
C SER A 222 -2.13 16.99 -1.77
N GLY A 223 -3.05 17.17 -0.83
CA GLY A 223 -4.48 16.89 -1.00
C GLY A 223 -4.83 15.41 -1.01
N GLY A 224 -3.84 14.52 -0.89
CA GLY A 224 -4.06 13.07 -0.71
C GLY A 224 -4.43 12.72 0.73
N ILE A 225 -5.08 11.57 0.91
CA ILE A 225 -5.55 11.11 2.22
C ILE A 225 -4.40 11.01 3.24
N ASP A 226 -3.20 10.52 2.84
CA ASP A 226 -2.09 10.30 3.76
C ASP A 226 -1.60 11.59 4.38
N SER A 227 -1.26 12.60 3.56
CA SER A 227 -0.82 13.91 4.04
C SER A 227 -1.91 14.60 4.88
N THR A 228 -3.17 14.40 4.53
CA THR A 228 -4.31 14.96 5.29
C THR A 228 -4.42 14.29 6.67
N VAL A 229 -4.33 12.97 6.75
CA VAL A 229 -4.36 12.22 8.03
C VAL A 229 -3.17 12.61 8.92
N VAL A 230 -1.96 12.73 8.33
CA VAL A 230 -0.78 13.22 9.06
C VAL A 230 -1.03 14.60 9.67
N ALA A 231 -1.55 15.54 8.87
CA ALA A 231 -1.82 16.88 9.34
C ALA A 231 -2.86 16.91 10.47
N VAL A 232 -3.93 16.14 10.35
CA VAL A 232 -4.98 16.09 11.39
C VAL A 232 -4.48 15.44 12.67
N LEU A 233 -3.70 14.33 12.60
CA LEU A 233 -3.08 13.70 13.76
C LEU A 233 -2.13 14.65 14.50
N LEU A 234 -1.26 15.32 13.75
CA LEU A 234 -0.32 16.29 14.32
C LEU A 234 -1.04 17.52 14.88
N ASN A 235 -2.08 18.01 14.21
CA ASN A 235 -2.88 19.11 14.76
C ASN A 235 -3.54 18.75 16.10
N LYS A 236 -4.04 17.50 16.23
CA LYS A 236 -4.55 16.99 17.52
C LYS A 236 -3.44 16.93 18.58
N ALA A 237 -2.21 16.61 18.19
CA ALA A 237 -1.08 16.47 19.13
C ALA A 237 -0.48 17.80 19.56
N ILE A 238 -0.29 18.75 18.65
CA ILE A 238 0.50 19.97 18.89
C ILE A 238 -0.21 21.27 18.52
N GLY A 239 -1.42 21.22 17.98
CA GLY A 239 -2.24 22.39 17.63
C GLY A 239 -1.56 23.32 16.63
N LYS A 240 -1.59 24.62 16.91
CA LYS A 240 -1.07 25.67 16.01
C LYS A 240 0.46 25.65 15.78
N ARG A 241 1.20 24.77 16.46
CA ARG A 241 2.63 24.54 16.18
C ARG A 241 2.88 23.68 14.95
N LEU A 242 1.81 23.10 14.38
CA LEU A 242 1.82 22.52 13.04
C LEU A 242 1.59 23.61 12.02
N HIS A 243 2.48 23.74 11.04
CA HIS A 243 2.36 24.60 9.87
C HIS A 243 2.14 23.73 8.62
N CYS A 244 1.00 23.85 8.01
CA CYS A 244 0.67 23.13 6.79
C CYS A 244 0.88 24.02 5.58
N ILE A 245 1.53 23.53 4.55
CA ILE A 245 1.73 24.23 3.27
C ILE A 245 1.07 23.41 2.17
N PHE A 246 0.08 23.99 1.52
CA PHE A 246 -0.57 23.43 0.33
C PHE A 246 -0.20 24.26 -0.88
N VAL A 247 0.41 23.64 -1.90
CA VAL A 247 0.85 24.34 -3.10
C VAL A 247 -0.07 23.98 -4.26
N ASP A 248 -0.76 24.97 -4.82
CA ASP A 248 -1.42 24.83 -6.10
C ASP A 248 -0.40 25.03 -7.23
N ASN A 249 -0.04 23.94 -7.86
CA ASN A 249 0.93 23.88 -8.94
C ASN A 249 0.31 24.10 -10.34
N GLY A 250 -0.99 24.38 -10.43
CA GLY A 250 -1.71 24.49 -11.70
C GLY A 250 -1.96 23.14 -12.40
N LEU A 251 -1.65 22.02 -11.76
CA LEU A 251 -1.81 20.67 -12.31
C LEU A 251 -2.85 19.85 -11.54
N LEU A 252 -3.60 20.50 -10.65
CA LEU A 252 -4.70 19.90 -9.90
C LEU A 252 -5.96 19.78 -10.79
N ARG A 253 -6.89 18.91 -10.35
CA ARG A 253 -8.23 18.84 -10.93
C ARG A 253 -8.97 20.16 -10.79
N LEU A 254 -10.01 20.33 -11.55
CA LEU A 254 -10.83 21.54 -11.52
C LEU A 254 -11.43 21.78 -10.13
N GLY A 255 -11.10 22.94 -9.52
CA GLY A 255 -11.58 23.33 -8.18
C GLY A 255 -10.99 22.57 -7.00
N GLU A 256 -10.10 21.60 -7.24
CA GLU A 256 -9.59 20.69 -6.21
C GLU A 256 -8.85 21.40 -5.08
N GLY A 257 -8.02 22.39 -5.40
CA GLY A 257 -7.24 23.13 -4.41
C GLY A 257 -8.12 23.87 -3.42
N ASP A 258 -9.08 24.63 -3.94
CA ASP A 258 -10.01 25.40 -3.11
C ASP A 258 -10.91 24.51 -2.25
N GLU A 259 -11.44 23.42 -2.82
CA GLU A 259 -12.26 22.45 -2.08
C GLU A 259 -11.49 21.84 -0.90
N VAL A 260 -10.25 21.38 -1.11
CA VAL A 260 -9.42 20.77 -0.07
C VAL A 260 -9.08 21.79 1.01
N VAL A 261 -8.64 22.98 0.64
CA VAL A 261 -8.24 24.03 1.59
C VAL A 261 -9.43 24.51 2.43
N SER A 262 -10.58 24.79 1.80
CA SER A 262 -11.80 25.19 2.50
C SER A 262 -12.22 24.14 3.50
N TYR A 263 -12.29 22.87 3.05
CA TYR A 263 -12.66 21.76 3.93
C TYR A 263 -11.73 21.62 5.15
N LEU A 264 -10.41 21.67 4.93
CA LEU A 264 -9.44 21.51 6.01
C LEU A 264 -9.48 22.65 7.02
N ARG A 265 -9.71 23.88 6.57
CA ARG A 265 -9.86 25.05 7.45
C ARG A 265 -11.15 25.00 8.27
N GLU A 266 -12.25 24.61 7.65
CA GLU A 266 -13.56 24.58 8.29
C GLU A 266 -13.70 23.48 9.34
N HIS A 267 -13.11 22.28 9.08
CA HIS A 267 -13.37 21.11 9.91
C HIS A 267 -12.24 20.81 10.90
N PHE A 268 -11.00 21.23 10.62
CA PHE A 268 -9.86 20.85 11.45
C PHE A 268 -9.06 22.02 12.00
N ASP A 269 -9.48 23.27 11.75
CA ASP A 269 -8.79 24.48 12.23
C ASP A 269 -7.26 24.42 12.03
N LEU A 270 -6.81 23.93 10.88
CA LEU A 270 -5.40 23.82 10.55
C LEU A 270 -4.77 25.21 10.33
N ASN A 271 -3.54 25.38 10.81
CA ASN A 271 -2.70 26.49 10.41
C ASN A 271 -2.14 26.20 9.00
N LEU A 272 -2.86 26.66 7.96
CA LEU A 272 -2.69 26.26 6.57
C LEU A 272 -2.41 27.46 5.67
N ASP A 273 -1.21 27.46 5.07
CA ASP A 273 -0.80 28.37 4.02
C ASP A 273 -1.13 27.76 2.65
N PHE A 274 -1.92 28.49 1.85
CA PHE A 274 -2.27 28.12 0.49
C PHE A 274 -1.45 28.95 -0.50
N VAL A 275 -0.49 28.32 -1.15
CA VAL A 275 0.46 28.94 -2.06
C VAL A 275 0.02 28.74 -3.50
N GLN A 276 -0.39 29.81 -4.16
CA GLN A 276 -0.75 29.81 -5.57
C GLN A 276 0.53 29.97 -6.41
N ALA A 277 0.98 28.88 -7.06
CA ALA A 277 2.23 28.82 -7.78
C ALA A 277 2.09 28.34 -9.24
N GLN A 278 0.85 28.37 -9.76
CA GLN A 278 0.53 27.82 -11.08
C GLN A 278 1.44 28.36 -12.18
N GLU A 279 1.62 29.69 -12.23
CA GLU A 279 2.46 30.33 -13.25
C GLU A 279 3.92 29.85 -13.20
N ARG A 280 4.47 29.67 -11.98
CA ARG A 280 5.85 29.22 -11.78
C ARG A 280 6.08 27.78 -12.30
N PHE A 281 5.09 26.89 -12.11
CA PHE A 281 5.16 25.52 -12.64
C PHE A 281 4.95 25.50 -14.15
N LEU A 282 3.90 26.14 -14.64
CA LEU A 282 3.54 26.09 -16.06
C LEU A 282 4.62 26.75 -16.95
N SER A 283 5.23 27.84 -16.51
CA SER A 283 6.32 28.47 -17.25
C SER A 283 7.55 27.58 -17.38
N LYS A 284 7.89 26.79 -16.33
CA LYS A 284 9.02 25.83 -16.39
C LYS A 284 8.70 24.57 -17.22
N LEU A 285 7.42 24.26 -17.39
CA LEU A 285 6.94 23.08 -18.15
C LEU A 285 6.67 23.41 -19.63
N ALA A 286 6.73 24.67 -20.03
CA ALA A 286 6.51 25.07 -21.41
C ALA A 286 7.56 24.43 -22.34
N GLY A 287 7.10 23.77 -23.43
CA GLY A 287 7.94 23.06 -24.39
C GLY A 287 8.51 21.73 -23.89
N VAL A 288 8.06 21.24 -22.71
CA VAL A 288 8.50 19.95 -22.16
C VAL A 288 7.49 18.85 -22.47
N ASP A 289 7.88 17.85 -23.23
CA ASP A 289 7.08 16.69 -23.64
C ASP A 289 7.51 15.38 -22.98
N ASP A 290 8.76 15.28 -22.51
CA ASP A 290 9.30 14.08 -21.88
C ASP A 290 8.75 13.89 -20.44
N PRO A 291 8.16 12.73 -20.13
CA PRO A 291 7.51 12.49 -18.82
C PRO A 291 8.47 12.60 -17.63
N GLU A 292 9.70 12.10 -17.77
CA GLU A 292 10.68 12.15 -16.68
C GLU A 292 11.19 13.55 -16.43
N LYS A 293 11.34 14.37 -17.49
CA LYS A 293 11.66 15.79 -17.33
C LYS A 293 10.51 16.54 -16.65
N LYS A 294 9.24 16.27 -17.04
CA LYS A 294 8.08 16.84 -16.34
C LYS A 294 8.12 16.53 -14.85
N ARG A 295 8.31 15.26 -14.46
CA ARG A 295 8.39 14.83 -13.06
C ARG A 295 9.50 15.54 -12.28
N LYS A 296 10.70 15.65 -12.87
CA LYS A 296 11.85 16.33 -12.26
C LYS A 296 11.62 17.81 -12.07
N ILE A 297 11.09 18.50 -13.07
CA ILE A 297 10.78 19.94 -13.00
C ILE A 297 9.75 20.20 -11.91
N ILE A 298 8.67 19.41 -11.88
CA ILE A 298 7.61 19.54 -10.88
C ILE A 298 8.17 19.31 -9.48
N GLY A 299 8.92 18.22 -9.28
CA GLY A 299 9.52 17.90 -7.99
C GLY A 299 10.47 18.99 -7.49
N HIS A 300 11.41 19.44 -8.32
CA HIS A 300 12.32 20.53 -7.97
C HIS A 300 11.60 21.84 -7.64
N THR A 301 10.63 22.22 -8.46
CA THR A 301 9.88 23.46 -8.25
C THR A 301 9.07 23.42 -6.96
N PHE A 302 8.51 22.24 -6.64
CA PHE A 302 7.80 22.03 -5.38
C PHE A 302 8.72 22.22 -4.16
N ILE A 303 9.93 21.63 -4.22
CA ILE A 303 10.94 21.74 -3.15
C ILE A 303 11.40 23.20 -2.98
N GLU A 304 11.66 23.93 -4.08
CA GLU A 304 12.03 25.34 -4.02
C GLU A 304 10.96 26.18 -3.30
N ILE A 305 9.70 26.01 -3.68
CA ILE A 305 8.58 26.73 -3.06
C ILE A 305 8.42 26.36 -1.60
N PHE A 306 8.50 25.06 -1.30
CA PHE A 306 8.41 24.57 0.07
C PHE A 306 9.52 25.12 0.96
N ASP A 307 10.77 25.19 0.47
CA ASP A 307 11.91 25.78 1.18
C ASP A 307 11.72 27.31 1.39
N GLU A 308 11.25 28.02 0.36
CA GLU A 308 10.93 29.46 0.46
C GLU A 308 9.86 29.74 1.53
N GLU A 309 8.76 28.97 1.52
CA GLU A 309 7.66 29.14 2.48
C GLU A 309 8.09 28.73 3.89
N SER A 310 8.84 27.65 4.03
CA SER A 310 9.34 27.18 5.33
C SER A 310 10.24 28.22 6.01
N LYS A 311 11.01 29.01 5.25
CA LYS A 311 11.85 30.08 5.78
C LYS A 311 11.08 31.28 6.35
N LYS A 312 9.82 31.44 5.97
CA LYS A 312 8.94 32.50 6.50
C LYS A 312 8.33 32.13 7.85
N LEU A 313 8.36 30.84 8.19
CA LEU A 313 7.79 30.32 9.42
C LEU A 313 8.70 30.58 10.64
N PRO A 314 8.17 30.55 11.87
CA PRO A 314 8.99 30.43 13.07
C PRO A 314 9.96 29.26 12.93
N ARG A 315 11.02 29.22 13.73
CA ARG A 315 11.98 28.11 13.70
C ARG A 315 11.28 26.75 13.73
N VAL A 316 11.37 26.03 12.61
CA VAL A 316 10.82 24.68 12.43
C VAL A 316 11.94 23.68 12.67
N ASP A 317 11.65 22.62 13.44
CA ASP A 317 12.62 21.57 13.77
C ASP A 317 12.27 20.23 13.11
N PHE A 318 11.02 20.04 12.67
CA PHE A 318 10.52 18.80 12.09
C PHE A 318 9.82 18.99 10.76
N LEU A 319 9.97 17.98 9.90
CA LEU A 319 9.20 17.78 8.67
C LEU A 319 8.29 16.55 8.84
N ALA A 320 6.99 16.75 8.66
CA ALA A 320 6.02 15.66 8.68
C ALA A 320 5.90 14.99 7.32
N GLN A 321 5.95 13.65 7.31
CA GLN A 321 5.79 12.83 6.11
C GLN A 321 4.73 11.75 6.30
N GLY A 322 4.01 11.45 5.22
CA GLY A 322 2.99 10.40 5.15
C GLY A 322 3.55 9.05 4.72
N THR A 323 4.76 8.68 5.17
CA THR A 323 5.37 7.38 4.93
C THR A 323 4.47 6.28 5.50
N LEU A 324 4.20 5.25 4.71
CA LEU A 324 3.40 4.09 5.10
C LEU A 324 4.28 2.87 5.37
N TYR A 325 3.70 1.86 6.02
CA TYR A 325 4.43 0.65 6.38
C TYR A 325 5.02 -0.10 5.16
N PRO A 326 4.34 -0.24 4.01
CA PRO A 326 4.96 -0.80 2.81
C PRO A 326 6.19 -0.03 2.34
N ASP A 327 6.20 1.32 2.41
CA ASP A 327 7.35 2.14 2.04
C ASP A 327 8.56 1.85 2.94
N VAL A 328 8.30 1.61 4.24
CA VAL A 328 9.35 1.25 5.21
C VAL A 328 9.95 -0.11 4.88
N ILE A 329 9.11 -1.10 4.58
CA ILE A 329 9.58 -2.46 4.24
C ILE A 329 10.39 -2.45 2.94
N GLU A 330 9.92 -1.74 1.91
CA GLU A 330 10.63 -1.61 0.64
C GLU A 330 11.97 -0.88 0.76
N SER A 331 12.11 0.04 1.72
CA SER A 331 13.36 0.77 1.96
C SER A 331 14.41 -0.05 2.70
N ILE A 332 14.00 -1.09 3.44
CA ILE A 332 14.91 -2.03 4.11
C ILE A 332 15.27 -3.11 3.08
N SER A 333 16.43 -2.99 2.43
CA SER A 333 16.92 -4.02 1.49
C SER A 333 17.00 -5.38 2.19
N HIS A 334 16.14 -6.32 1.82
CA HIS A 334 16.12 -7.68 2.34
C HIS A 334 17.11 -8.61 1.63
N LYS A 335 17.83 -8.10 0.64
CA LYS A 335 18.86 -8.83 -0.09
C LYS A 335 20.20 -8.11 0.08
N GLY A 336 21.24 -8.87 0.32
CA GLY A 336 22.60 -8.44 0.05
C GLY A 336 22.67 -7.78 -1.35
N PRO A 337 23.78 -7.46 -1.96
CA PRO A 337 24.05 -6.37 -2.90
C PRO A 337 23.17 -6.23 -4.16
N SER A 338 21.98 -6.74 -4.21
CA SER A 338 21.03 -6.52 -5.29
C SER A 338 20.11 -5.33 -5.02
N ALA A 339 20.45 -4.26 -5.72
CA ALA A 339 19.61 -3.11 -6.10
C ALA A 339 18.57 -2.62 -5.08
N VAL A 340 18.90 -1.53 -4.44
CA VAL A 340 17.93 -0.55 -3.91
C VAL A 340 17.00 -0.16 -5.06
N ILE A 341 15.84 -0.82 -5.17
CA ILE A 341 14.90 -0.59 -6.29
C ILE A 341 14.13 0.71 -6.13
N LYS A 342 14.04 1.28 -4.92
CA LYS A 342 13.41 2.58 -4.69
C LYS A 342 14.01 3.32 -3.49
N SER A 343 15.03 4.11 -3.75
CA SER A 343 15.47 5.20 -2.85
C SER A 343 14.60 6.45 -2.99
N HIS A 344 13.42 6.40 -3.63
CA HIS A 344 12.76 7.57 -4.21
C HIS A 344 11.32 7.84 -3.78
N HIS A 345 10.80 7.22 -2.74
CA HIS A 345 9.56 7.71 -2.16
C HIS A 345 9.86 8.67 -1.00
N ASN A 346 9.91 9.97 -1.34
CA ASN A 346 9.89 11.16 -0.47
C ASN A 346 11.15 11.57 0.32
N VAL A 347 12.26 10.83 0.33
CA VAL A 347 13.44 11.23 1.13
C VAL A 347 14.59 11.78 0.27
N GLY A 348 14.63 11.47 -1.02
CA GLY A 348 15.72 11.84 -1.93
C GLY A 348 15.67 13.26 -2.53
N GLY A 349 14.68 14.06 -2.21
CA GLY A 349 14.47 15.37 -2.86
C GLY A 349 14.65 16.59 -1.98
N LEU A 350 14.81 16.42 -0.66
CA LEU A 350 15.03 17.56 0.22
C LEU A 350 16.49 18.06 0.09
N PRO A 351 16.72 19.37 0.00
CA PRO A 351 18.07 19.92 0.00
C PRO A 351 18.82 19.51 1.27
N ASP A 352 20.09 19.14 1.16
CA ASP A 352 20.97 18.85 2.31
C ASP A 352 21.05 20.03 3.32
N THR A 353 20.59 21.20 2.91
CA THR A 353 20.48 22.40 3.72
C THR A 353 19.33 22.37 4.73
N MET A 354 18.29 21.56 4.49
CA MET A 354 17.19 21.37 5.43
C MET A 354 17.54 20.34 6.51
N LYS A 355 18.08 20.80 7.62
CA LYS A 355 18.40 19.97 8.81
C LYS A 355 17.15 19.63 9.64
N LEU A 356 16.01 19.36 9.02
CA LEU A 356 14.78 18.99 9.71
C LEU A 356 14.78 17.51 10.07
N LYS A 357 14.30 17.19 11.27
CA LYS A 357 14.06 15.80 11.68
C LYS A 357 12.74 15.33 11.09
N LEU A 358 12.69 14.09 10.65
CA LEU A 358 11.45 13.50 10.15
C LEU A 358 10.52 13.13 11.30
N ILE A 359 9.22 13.31 11.08
CA ILE A 359 8.13 12.80 11.90
C ILE A 359 7.12 12.09 11.01
N GLU A 360 6.88 10.80 11.27
CA GLU A 360 6.18 9.89 10.37
C GLU A 360 5.03 9.16 11.11
N PRO A 361 3.91 9.84 11.36
CA PRO A 361 2.83 9.29 12.20
C PRO A 361 2.18 8.03 11.62
N LEU A 362 2.28 7.79 10.31
CA LEU A 362 1.63 6.68 9.62
C LEU A 362 2.56 5.51 9.31
N ARG A 363 3.80 5.58 9.76
CA ARG A 363 4.87 4.61 9.43
C ARG A 363 4.51 3.14 9.71
N GLU A 364 3.63 2.91 10.66
CA GLU A 364 3.18 1.58 11.06
C GLU A 364 1.94 1.09 10.29
N LEU A 365 1.30 1.91 9.45
CA LEU A 365 0.00 1.61 8.86
C LEU A 365 0.10 1.16 7.41
N PHE A 366 -0.76 0.21 7.06
CA PHE A 366 -1.13 -0.06 5.67
C PHE A 366 -2.13 0.98 5.15
N LYS A 367 -2.26 1.09 3.84
CA LYS A 367 -3.14 2.09 3.19
C LYS A 367 -4.62 1.97 3.59
N ASP A 368 -5.11 0.76 3.77
CA ASP A 368 -6.48 0.51 4.23
C ASP A 368 -6.69 0.89 5.71
N GLU A 369 -5.64 0.75 6.55
CA GLU A 369 -5.67 1.23 7.94
C GLU A 369 -5.68 2.75 8.00
N VAL A 370 -4.95 3.45 7.11
CA VAL A 370 -5.00 4.92 7.00
C VAL A 370 -6.41 5.40 6.70
N ARG A 371 -7.15 4.71 5.82
CA ARG A 371 -8.56 5.02 5.56
C ARG A 371 -9.45 4.85 6.80
N LYS A 372 -9.20 3.80 7.58
CA LYS A 372 -9.91 3.57 8.84
C LYS A 372 -9.57 4.66 9.88
N VAL A 373 -8.30 5.07 9.98
CA VAL A 373 -7.88 6.21 10.82
C VAL A 373 -8.54 7.50 10.35
N ALA A 374 -8.61 7.75 9.04
CA ALA A 374 -9.29 8.93 8.51
C ALA A 374 -10.78 8.96 8.91
N ALA A 375 -11.48 7.82 8.84
CA ALA A 375 -12.86 7.70 9.29
C ALA A 375 -12.99 7.93 10.81
N GLU A 376 -12.09 7.38 11.63
CA GLU A 376 -12.02 7.59 13.08
C GLU A 376 -11.79 9.06 13.44
N LEU A 377 -11.03 9.78 12.62
CA LEU A 377 -10.80 11.23 12.76
C LEU A 377 -11.98 12.09 12.28
N GLY A 378 -13.08 11.48 11.82
CA GLY A 378 -14.27 12.16 11.34
C GLY A 378 -14.16 12.76 9.93
N MET A 379 -13.22 12.27 9.12
CA MET A 379 -13.10 12.71 7.73
C MET A 379 -14.25 12.17 6.88
N PRO A 380 -14.80 12.97 5.93
CA PRO A 380 -15.90 12.53 5.10
C PRO A 380 -15.44 11.50 4.06
N ASP A 381 -16.40 10.72 3.62
CA ASP A 381 -16.23 9.71 2.56
C ASP A 381 -15.57 10.27 1.29
N SER A 382 -15.83 11.52 0.95
CA SER A 382 -15.23 12.19 -0.21
C SER A 382 -13.70 12.32 -0.14
N ILE A 383 -13.15 12.37 1.05
CA ILE A 383 -11.69 12.37 1.30
C ILE A 383 -11.19 10.94 1.52
N VAL A 384 -11.86 10.16 2.37
CA VAL A 384 -11.45 8.78 2.73
C VAL A 384 -11.34 7.88 1.49
N TRP A 385 -12.30 8.01 0.57
CA TRP A 385 -12.40 7.17 -0.63
C TRP A 385 -11.93 7.87 -1.92
N ARG A 386 -11.19 8.96 -1.77
CA ARG A 386 -10.64 9.65 -2.92
C ARG A 386 -9.72 8.71 -3.71
N HIS A 387 -9.93 8.68 -5.03
CA HIS A 387 -9.04 7.91 -5.92
C HIS A 387 -7.61 8.44 -5.82
N PRO A 388 -6.59 7.57 -5.94
CA PRO A 388 -5.20 8.00 -6.00
C PRO A 388 -5.02 9.10 -7.06
N PHE A 389 -4.22 10.10 -6.71
CA PHE A 389 -3.86 11.17 -7.62
C PHE A 389 -2.34 11.33 -7.60
N PRO A 390 -1.66 11.28 -8.74
CA PRO A 390 -0.20 11.25 -8.79
C PRO A 390 0.40 12.58 -8.35
N GLY A 391 1.62 12.56 -7.79
CA GLY A 391 2.33 13.77 -7.38
C GLY A 391 2.50 14.82 -8.49
N PRO A 392 2.83 14.43 -9.76
CA PRO A 392 2.86 15.37 -10.88
C PRO A 392 1.48 15.88 -11.33
N GLY A 393 0.39 15.43 -10.73
CA GLY A 393 -0.97 15.87 -11.06
C GLY A 393 -1.37 15.51 -12.49
N LEU A 394 -2.10 16.40 -13.13
CA LEU A 394 -2.56 16.24 -14.53
C LEU A 394 -1.42 16.28 -15.55
N ALA A 395 -0.20 16.67 -15.17
CA ALA A 395 0.93 16.74 -16.10
C ALA A 395 1.22 15.42 -16.82
N ILE A 396 1.02 14.29 -16.13
CA ILE A 396 1.24 12.94 -16.68
C ILE A 396 -0.02 12.34 -17.31
N ARG A 397 -1.07 13.14 -17.42
CA ARG A 397 -2.33 12.80 -18.11
C ARG A 397 -2.57 13.71 -19.32
N VAL A 398 -1.72 14.72 -19.53
CA VAL A 398 -1.57 15.46 -20.79
C VAL A 398 -0.34 14.90 -21.48
N LEU A 399 -0.53 13.98 -22.43
CA LEU A 399 0.59 13.40 -23.16
C LEU A 399 1.21 14.44 -24.11
N GLY A 400 2.54 14.59 -24.03
CA GLY A 400 3.27 15.65 -24.73
C GLY A 400 3.25 16.99 -24.01
N GLU A 401 3.42 18.11 -24.71
CA GLU A 401 3.52 19.44 -24.12
C GLU A 401 2.29 19.83 -23.30
N ILE A 402 2.54 20.51 -22.17
CA ILE A 402 1.50 21.06 -21.28
C ILE A 402 1.22 22.49 -21.67
N THR A 403 -0.03 22.79 -22.03
CA THR A 403 -0.52 24.15 -22.24
C THR A 403 -1.79 24.37 -21.42
N GLU A 404 -2.11 25.63 -21.11
CA GLU A 404 -3.33 25.96 -20.37
C GLU A 404 -4.59 25.45 -21.10
N GLU A 405 -4.64 25.57 -22.43
CA GLU A 405 -5.75 25.05 -23.24
C GLU A 405 -5.91 23.54 -23.06
N ARG A 406 -4.81 22.80 -23.15
CA ARG A 406 -4.82 21.32 -23.02
C ARG A 406 -5.18 20.87 -21.61
N LEU A 407 -4.66 21.58 -20.59
CA LEU A 407 -5.04 21.34 -19.20
C LEU A 407 -6.52 21.59 -18.96
N GLN A 408 -7.08 22.66 -19.52
CA GLN A 408 -8.50 22.97 -19.37
C GLN A 408 -9.39 21.91 -20.03
N ILE A 409 -9.03 21.44 -21.22
CA ILE A 409 -9.73 20.33 -21.88
C ILE A 409 -9.72 19.09 -20.98
N LEU A 410 -8.53 18.72 -20.46
CA LEU A 410 -8.41 17.54 -19.60
C LEU A 410 -9.18 17.70 -18.28
N ARG A 411 -9.11 18.87 -17.63
CA ARG A 411 -9.85 19.15 -16.38
C ARG A 411 -11.36 18.98 -16.55
N LEU A 412 -11.90 19.50 -17.65
CA LEU A 412 -13.33 19.37 -17.94
C LEU A 412 -13.72 17.92 -18.23
N ALA A 413 -12.93 17.21 -19.03
CA ALA A 413 -13.16 15.79 -19.32
C ALA A 413 -13.06 14.92 -18.05
N ASP A 414 -12.02 15.11 -17.22
CA ASP A 414 -11.83 14.36 -15.98
C ASP A 414 -12.96 14.65 -14.98
N ARG A 415 -13.45 15.88 -14.90
CA ARG A 415 -14.63 16.23 -14.06
C ARG A 415 -15.86 15.40 -14.45
N ILE A 416 -16.13 15.25 -15.74
CA ILE A 416 -17.25 14.43 -16.23
C ILE A 416 -17.05 12.96 -15.84
N VAL A 417 -15.83 12.41 -16.02
CA VAL A 417 -15.52 11.04 -15.63
C VAL A 417 -15.75 10.84 -14.13
N GLN A 418 -15.25 11.74 -13.28
CA GLN A 418 -15.42 11.65 -11.83
C GLN A 418 -16.90 11.72 -11.43
N GLN A 419 -17.67 12.60 -12.07
CA GLN A 419 -19.09 12.76 -11.80
C GLN A 419 -19.88 11.50 -12.19
N GLU A 420 -19.70 10.99 -13.41
CA GLU A 420 -20.40 9.79 -13.89
C GLU A 420 -20.08 8.54 -13.06
N LEU A 421 -18.81 8.38 -12.64
CA LEU A 421 -18.42 7.29 -11.74
C LEU A 421 -19.13 7.39 -10.37
N ARG A 422 -19.27 8.60 -9.81
CA ARG A 422 -19.96 8.80 -8.53
C ARG A 422 -21.46 8.55 -8.64
N GLU A 423 -22.11 9.17 -9.61
CA GLU A 423 -23.56 9.07 -9.81
C GLU A 423 -24.01 7.64 -10.15
N SER A 424 -23.20 6.88 -10.87
CA SER A 424 -23.46 5.47 -11.18
C SER A 424 -23.12 4.49 -10.06
N GLY A 425 -22.48 4.96 -8.97
CA GLY A 425 -22.01 4.12 -7.87
C GLY A 425 -20.77 3.27 -8.22
N TRP A 426 -20.12 3.51 -9.34
CA TRP A 426 -18.89 2.82 -9.72
C TRP A 426 -17.63 3.41 -9.06
N TYR A 427 -17.68 4.64 -8.56
CA TYR A 427 -16.53 5.30 -7.94
C TYR A 427 -15.87 4.48 -6.83
N ARG A 428 -16.63 3.77 -6.00
CA ARG A 428 -16.12 2.92 -4.91
C ARG A 428 -15.84 1.47 -5.32
N LYS A 429 -16.23 1.07 -6.53
CA LYS A 429 -16.03 -0.29 -7.05
C LYS A 429 -14.72 -0.45 -7.81
N VAL A 430 -14.18 0.66 -8.32
CA VAL A 430 -12.93 0.67 -9.07
C VAL A 430 -11.81 1.26 -8.22
N TRP A 431 -10.58 0.86 -8.50
CA TRP A 431 -9.41 1.41 -7.83
C TRP A 431 -9.18 2.87 -8.20
N GLN A 432 -9.25 3.18 -9.51
CA GLN A 432 -9.00 4.50 -10.05
C GLN A 432 -9.68 4.67 -11.42
N GLY A 433 -10.24 5.84 -11.68
CA GLY A 433 -10.78 6.19 -13.00
C GLY A 433 -10.48 7.65 -13.31
N PHE A 434 -10.02 7.93 -14.54
CA PHE A 434 -9.62 9.26 -14.99
C PHE A 434 -9.62 9.40 -16.51
N ALA A 435 -9.55 10.65 -16.96
CA ALA A 435 -9.34 11.01 -18.37
C ALA A 435 -7.86 11.24 -18.67
N VAL A 436 -7.45 10.96 -19.90
CA VAL A 436 -6.12 11.25 -20.46
C VAL A 436 -6.27 11.99 -21.79
N LEU A 437 -5.56 13.10 -21.96
CA LEU A 437 -5.54 13.85 -23.21
C LEU A 437 -4.42 13.33 -24.11
N LEU A 438 -4.81 12.75 -25.26
CA LEU A 438 -3.85 12.20 -26.21
C LEU A 438 -3.21 13.30 -27.09
N PRO A 439 -1.94 13.11 -27.53
CA PRO A 439 -1.18 14.13 -28.29
C PRO A 439 -1.54 14.12 -29.79
N LEU A 440 -2.77 13.78 -30.13
CA LEU A 440 -3.23 13.68 -31.50
C LEU A 440 -4.60 14.31 -31.68
N LYS A 441 -4.88 14.73 -32.90
CA LYS A 441 -6.20 15.20 -33.32
C LYS A 441 -6.78 14.24 -34.38
N THR A 442 -8.08 14.11 -34.38
CA THR A 442 -8.79 13.26 -35.33
C THR A 442 -9.89 14.03 -36.11
N VAL A 443 -10.20 13.55 -37.29
CA VAL A 443 -11.30 14.08 -38.07
C VAL A 443 -12.63 13.68 -37.42
N GLY A 444 -13.52 14.64 -37.27
CA GLY A 444 -14.89 14.46 -36.84
C GLY A 444 -15.83 15.26 -37.74
N VAL A 445 -17.13 15.03 -37.58
CA VAL A 445 -18.21 15.81 -38.20
C VAL A 445 -19.11 16.30 -37.06
N MET A 446 -19.17 17.62 -36.87
CA MET A 446 -20.01 18.25 -35.84
C MET A 446 -20.91 19.27 -36.55
N GLY A 447 -22.23 19.02 -36.53
CA GLY A 447 -23.16 19.72 -37.40
C GLY A 447 -22.83 19.41 -38.86
N ASP A 448 -22.87 20.42 -39.75
CA ASP A 448 -22.54 20.27 -41.15
C ASP A 448 -21.06 20.50 -41.51
N GLY A 449 -20.22 20.64 -40.49
CA GLY A 449 -18.79 20.97 -40.62
C GLY A 449 -17.85 19.81 -40.24
N ARG A 450 -16.75 19.67 -41.03
CA ARG A 450 -15.62 18.80 -40.64
C ARG A 450 -14.82 19.46 -39.52
N THR A 451 -14.55 18.71 -38.47
CA THR A 451 -13.71 19.14 -37.34
C THR A 451 -12.40 18.36 -37.28
N TYR A 452 -11.38 18.94 -36.64
CA TYR A 452 -10.10 18.29 -36.38
C TYR A 452 -9.68 18.61 -34.96
N GLU A 453 -10.07 17.74 -34.03
CA GLU A 453 -10.00 17.99 -32.59
C GLU A 453 -9.35 16.84 -31.83
N HIS A 454 -9.14 17.06 -30.54
CA HIS A 454 -8.43 16.14 -29.66
C HIS A 454 -9.22 14.86 -29.37
N VAL A 455 -8.46 13.84 -28.90
CA VAL A 455 -8.97 12.56 -28.42
C VAL A 455 -8.74 12.46 -26.93
N ILE A 456 -9.78 12.07 -26.19
CA ILE A 456 -9.70 11.71 -24.78
C ILE A 456 -9.70 10.18 -24.65
N ALA A 457 -8.75 9.63 -23.88
CA ALA A 457 -8.80 8.25 -23.43
C ALA A 457 -9.37 8.18 -22.02
N LEU A 458 -10.27 7.22 -21.79
CA LEU A 458 -10.76 6.86 -20.47
C LEU A 458 -9.92 5.72 -19.92
N ARG A 459 -9.30 5.91 -18.78
CA ARG A 459 -8.58 4.88 -18.04
C ARG A 459 -9.31 4.61 -16.74
N VAL A 460 -9.92 3.42 -16.64
CA VAL A 460 -10.59 2.96 -15.41
C VAL A 460 -10.08 1.56 -15.09
N VAL A 461 -9.55 1.37 -13.88
CA VAL A 461 -8.87 0.15 -13.50
C VAL A 461 -9.36 -0.39 -12.17
N ASP A 462 -9.35 -1.72 -12.07
CA ASP A 462 -9.49 -2.48 -10.83
C ASP A 462 -8.13 -2.95 -10.36
N SER A 463 -7.86 -2.81 -9.06
CA SER A 463 -6.65 -3.27 -8.41
C SER A 463 -6.89 -3.46 -6.92
N VAL A 464 -6.02 -4.23 -6.27
CA VAL A 464 -6.01 -4.38 -4.81
C VAL A 464 -4.87 -3.55 -4.20
N ASP A 465 -3.72 -3.51 -4.87
CA ASP A 465 -2.46 -2.98 -4.33
C ASP A 465 -1.69 -2.07 -5.29
N ALA A 466 -2.23 -1.79 -6.48
CA ALA A 466 -1.60 -1.09 -7.58
C ALA A 466 -0.37 -1.79 -8.20
N MET A 467 0.06 -2.94 -7.70
CA MET A 467 1.16 -3.72 -8.30
C MET A 467 0.69 -4.38 -9.58
N THR A 468 -0.49 -4.97 -9.55
CA THR A 468 -1.22 -5.48 -10.71
C THR A 468 -2.54 -4.74 -10.85
N ALA A 469 -3.00 -4.53 -12.08
CA ALA A 469 -4.29 -3.92 -12.36
C ALA A 469 -4.90 -4.49 -13.64
N ASP A 470 -6.21 -4.61 -13.66
CA ASP A 470 -6.94 -4.90 -14.87
C ASP A 470 -7.85 -3.72 -15.24
N TRP A 471 -8.25 -3.60 -16.50
CA TRP A 471 -9.22 -2.58 -16.89
C TRP A 471 -10.60 -2.92 -16.32
N ALA A 472 -11.31 -1.94 -15.80
CA ALA A 472 -12.64 -2.13 -15.25
C ALA A 472 -13.67 -2.33 -16.35
N ARG A 473 -14.50 -3.35 -16.22
CA ARG A 473 -15.57 -3.67 -17.18
C ARG A 473 -16.82 -2.87 -16.83
N LEU A 474 -16.76 -1.56 -17.11
CA LEU A 474 -17.91 -0.69 -16.90
C LEU A 474 -19.08 -1.08 -17.81
N PRO A 475 -20.34 -0.85 -17.38
CA PRO A 475 -21.49 -0.97 -18.27
C PRO A 475 -21.34 -0.11 -19.53
N ALA A 476 -21.71 -0.65 -20.68
CA ALA A 476 -21.59 0.06 -21.96
C ALA A 476 -22.30 1.42 -21.93
N GLU A 477 -23.46 1.49 -21.29
CA GLU A 477 -24.27 2.71 -21.15
C GLU A 477 -23.56 3.79 -20.31
N LEU A 478 -22.70 3.40 -19.36
CA LEU A 478 -21.91 4.34 -18.57
C LEU A 478 -20.78 4.92 -19.43
N ILE A 479 -20.09 4.08 -20.21
CA ILE A 479 -19.06 4.53 -21.17
C ILE A 479 -19.67 5.45 -22.23
N GLU A 480 -20.84 5.10 -22.74
CA GLU A 480 -21.60 5.91 -23.71
C GLU A 480 -21.94 7.29 -23.14
N ARG A 481 -22.47 7.36 -21.89
CA ARG A 481 -22.77 8.65 -21.25
C ARG A 481 -21.52 9.50 -21.04
N MET A 482 -20.42 8.91 -20.53
CA MET A 482 -19.15 9.64 -20.41
C MET A 482 -18.67 10.18 -21.76
N SER A 483 -18.68 9.36 -22.79
CA SER A 483 -18.27 9.74 -24.14
C SER A 483 -19.14 10.85 -24.72
N SER A 484 -20.46 10.70 -24.64
CA SER A 484 -21.42 11.67 -25.13
C SER A 484 -21.29 13.03 -24.42
N ARG A 485 -21.19 13.01 -23.10
CA ARG A 485 -21.01 14.22 -22.30
C ARG A 485 -19.69 14.93 -22.61
N ILE A 486 -18.58 14.17 -22.67
CA ILE A 486 -17.27 14.76 -22.99
C ILE A 486 -17.29 15.44 -24.36
N ILE A 487 -17.82 14.79 -25.39
CA ILE A 487 -17.88 15.34 -26.75
C ILE A 487 -18.79 16.59 -26.80
N ASN A 488 -19.90 16.60 -26.08
CA ASN A 488 -20.87 17.69 -26.12
C ASN A 488 -20.51 18.87 -25.20
N GLU A 489 -19.89 18.61 -24.03
CA GLU A 489 -19.63 19.64 -23.01
C GLU A 489 -18.19 20.18 -23.06
N VAL A 490 -17.23 19.42 -23.66
CA VAL A 490 -15.82 19.82 -23.70
C VAL A 490 -15.43 20.27 -25.11
N LYS A 491 -15.33 21.57 -25.30
CA LYS A 491 -14.90 22.14 -26.59
C LYS A 491 -13.49 21.68 -26.95
N GLY A 492 -13.28 21.27 -28.21
CA GLY A 492 -11.98 20.82 -28.70
C GLY A 492 -11.76 19.31 -28.61
N VAL A 493 -12.82 18.53 -28.30
CA VAL A 493 -12.80 17.07 -28.28
C VAL A 493 -13.88 16.51 -29.20
N ASN A 494 -13.51 15.63 -30.12
CA ASN A 494 -14.48 14.97 -31.02
C ASN A 494 -14.44 13.44 -30.94
N ARG A 495 -13.60 12.86 -30.06
CA ARG A 495 -13.48 11.41 -29.93
C ARG A 495 -13.09 10.99 -28.51
N VAL A 496 -13.73 9.94 -28.03
CA VAL A 496 -13.39 9.27 -26.76
C VAL A 496 -13.06 7.80 -27.04
N VAL A 497 -12.01 7.29 -26.41
CA VAL A 497 -11.60 5.87 -26.46
C VAL A 497 -11.50 5.32 -25.04
N TYR A 498 -11.65 4.00 -24.88
CA TYR A 498 -11.52 3.32 -23.60
C TYR A 498 -10.27 2.43 -23.61
N ASP A 499 -9.39 2.57 -22.60
CA ASP A 499 -8.18 1.78 -22.48
C ASP A 499 -8.47 0.45 -21.78
N VAL A 500 -8.29 -0.64 -22.53
CA VAL A 500 -8.55 -2.04 -22.12
C VAL A 500 -7.28 -2.82 -21.77
N SER A 501 -6.19 -2.10 -21.47
CA SER A 501 -4.90 -2.73 -21.15
C SER A 501 -4.79 -3.09 -19.68
N SER A 502 -4.21 -4.26 -19.37
CA SER A 502 -3.89 -4.68 -18.00
C SER A 502 -2.45 -4.28 -17.59
N LYS A 503 -2.18 -4.23 -16.31
CA LYS A 503 -0.85 -4.08 -15.74
C LYS A 503 -0.41 -5.37 -15.04
N PRO A 504 0.69 -6.03 -15.44
CA PRO A 504 1.46 -5.76 -16.65
C PRO A 504 0.71 -6.11 -17.94
N PRO A 505 1.14 -5.71 -19.18
CA PRO A 505 2.40 -4.99 -19.46
C PRO A 505 2.30 -3.46 -19.37
N SER A 506 1.10 -2.88 -19.41
CA SER A 506 0.94 -1.43 -19.27
C SER A 506 1.08 -0.97 -17.81
N THR A 507 1.05 0.34 -17.60
CA THR A 507 0.97 0.96 -16.27
C THR A 507 -0.45 1.47 -16.00
N ILE A 508 -0.74 1.91 -14.77
CA ILE A 508 -2.02 2.56 -14.46
C ILE A 508 -2.04 3.95 -15.08
N GLU A 509 -1.06 4.80 -14.77
CA GLU A 509 -0.88 6.10 -15.44
C GLU A 509 -0.23 5.89 -16.81
N TRP A 510 -0.45 6.82 -17.73
CA TRP A 510 0.08 6.72 -19.10
C TRP A 510 1.49 7.30 -19.28
N GLU A 511 1.90 8.25 -18.42
CA GLU A 511 3.24 8.82 -18.36
C GLU A 511 3.89 8.66 -16.97
#